data_6ec9126e3821442a02fd501b1f36cf0f
#
_entry.id   6ec9126e3821442a02fd501b1f36cf0f
#
_cell.length_a   1.000
_cell.length_b   1.000
_cell.length_c   1.000
_cell.angle_alpha   90.00
_cell.angle_beta   90.00
_cell.angle_gamma   90.00
#
_symmetry.space_group_name_H-M   'P 1'
#
loop_
_entity.id
_entity.type
_entity.pdbx_description
1 polymer ?
#
loop_
_entity_poly.entity_id
_entity_poly.type
_entity_poly.pdbx_seq_one_letter_code
_entity_poly.pdbx_strand_id
1 'polypeptide(L)'
;MKPKYSFCLLLLLLFIGGGTSRVSAQDWAIKTNIVYDATATVNLGVEVGLAPKWTLDISGNFNAWSKNEATKWKHWFAQPEARYWFCDRFSRHFIAVHAIGGAFNVGGININLSFLGSDFSVLKNRRYQGYAYGGGVAYGFAFMLSKHINLELEAGIGYAYFDFDVYDCGYCGRRVGNGGHHYFGPTKAAVNLAFLF
;
A
#
# COMPACT_ATOMS: atom_id res chain seq x y z
N MET A 1 31.09 14.22 -16.65
CA MET A 1 30.06 13.14 -16.55
C MET A 1 29.61 13.02 -15.10
N LYS A 2 28.33 13.20 -14.79
CA LYS A 2 27.82 13.36 -13.41
C LYS A 2 27.49 11.99 -12.78
N PRO A 3 27.87 11.70 -11.53
CA PRO A 3 27.79 10.37 -10.92
C PRO A 3 26.40 10.01 -10.37
N LYS A 4 25.32 10.37 -11.07
CA LYS A 4 23.95 10.09 -10.59
C LYS A 4 23.49 8.64 -10.79
N TYR A 5 24.14 7.89 -11.67
CA TYR A 5 23.75 6.49 -11.96
C TYR A 5 24.58 5.45 -11.20
N SER A 6 25.68 5.89 -10.58
CA SER A 6 26.57 5.00 -9.84
C SER A 6 25.95 4.50 -8.53
N PHE A 7 25.12 5.31 -7.90
CA PHE A 7 24.46 4.95 -6.64
C PHE A 7 23.34 3.92 -6.83
N CYS A 8 22.56 4.03 -7.91
CA CYS A 8 21.53 3.04 -8.24
C CYS A 8 22.13 1.70 -8.67
N LEU A 9 23.27 1.73 -9.37
CA LEU A 9 23.98 0.51 -9.77
C LEU A 9 24.63 -0.20 -8.57
N LEU A 10 25.10 0.55 -7.59
CA LEU A 10 25.67 0.01 -6.34
C LEU A 10 24.60 -0.64 -5.47
N LEU A 11 23.39 -0.04 -5.40
CA LEU A 11 22.23 -0.64 -4.71
C LEU A 11 21.77 -1.93 -5.41
N LEU A 12 21.77 -1.97 -6.74
CA LEU A 12 21.39 -3.17 -7.50
C LEU A 12 22.41 -4.31 -7.32
N LEU A 13 23.70 -4.00 -7.22
CA LEU A 13 24.76 -4.99 -7.00
C LEU A 13 24.81 -5.55 -5.57
N LEU A 14 24.34 -4.80 -4.58
CA LEU A 14 24.19 -5.30 -3.19
C LEU A 14 23.10 -6.37 -3.06
N PHE A 15 22.08 -6.38 -3.95
CA PHE A 15 21.05 -7.42 -3.97
C PHE A 15 21.47 -8.73 -4.64
N ILE A 16 22.57 -8.75 -5.40
CA ILE A 16 23.02 -9.94 -6.17
C ILE A 16 24.10 -10.75 -5.42
N GLY A 17 24.66 -10.22 -4.33
CA GLY A 17 25.89 -10.73 -3.71
C GLY A 17 25.76 -11.58 -2.44
N GLY A 18 24.60 -12.14 -2.10
CA GLY A 18 24.38 -12.81 -0.80
C GLY A 18 23.85 -14.24 -0.83
N GLY A 19 24.18 -15.03 -1.84
CA GLY A 19 23.65 -16.39 -1.95
C GLY A 19 24.50 -17.46 -1.26
N THR A 20 24.38 -17.69 0.03
CA THR A 20 24.68 -19.00 0.62
C THR A 20 23.41 -19.82 0.62
N SER A 21 23.30 -20.75 -0.33
CA SER A 21 22.19 -21.67 -0.46
C SER A 21 22.09 -22.58 0.76
N ARG A 22 21.25 -22.17 1.71
CA ARG A 22 20.60 -23.14 2.58
C ARG A 22 19.30 -23.50 1.88
N VAL A 23 19.02 -24.81 1.75
CA VAL A 23 17.73 -25.33 1.33
C VAL A 23 16.71 -24.81 2.34
N SER A 24 16.15 -23.67 2.08
CA SER A 24 15.08 -23.09 2.88
C SER A 24 13.83 -23.10 1.99
N ALA A 25 12.86 -23.84 2.45
CA ALA A 25 11.55 -23.82 1.83
C ALA A 25 11.04 -22.38 1.81
N GLN A 26 10.82 -21.83 0.61
CA GLN A 26 10.13 -20.58 0.33
C GLN A 26 10.86 -19.32 0.81
N ASP A 27 11.57 -18.70 -0.10
CA ASP A 27 12.31 -17.46 0.15
C ASP A 27 11.55 -16.20 -0.28
N TRP A 28 10.50 -16.32 -1.08
CA TRP A 28 9.73 -15.20 -1.56
C TRP A 28 8.26 -15.58 -1.84
N ALA A 29 7.42 -14.56 -1.88
CA ALA A 29 6.01 -14.69 -2.19
C ALA A 29 5.52 -13.59 -3.13
N ILE A 30 4.56 -13.92 -3.98
CA ILE A 30 3.75 -12.96 -4.74
C ILE A 30 2.38 -12.89 -4.08
N LYS A 31 1.84 -11.69 -3.93
CA LYS A 31 0.60 -11.45 -3.20
C LYS A 31 -0.37 -10.59 -3.98
N THR A 32 -1.66 -10.83 -3.74
CA THR A 32 -2.74 -9.90 -4.10
C THR A 32 -3.62 -9.65 -2.88
N ASN A 33 -4.14 -8.42 -2.75
CA ASN A 33 -5.05 -8.05 -1.68
C ASN A 33 -6.50 -8.09 -2.20
N ILE A 34 -7.26 -9.06 -1.72
CA ILE A 34 -8.65 -9.31 -2.14
C ILE A 34 -9.56 -8.10 -1.88
N VAL A 35 -9.26 -7.27 -0.85
CA VAL A 35 -10.03 -6.05 -0.57
C VAL A 35 -9.86 -5.02 -1.69
N TYR A 36 -8.66 -4.87 -2.23
CA TYR A 36 -8.41 -4.03 -3.40
C TYR A 36 -9.05 -4.61 -4.67
N ASP A 37 -8.95 -5.92 -4.87
CA ASP A 37 -9.55 -6.59 -6.02
C ASP A 37 -11.08 -6.40 -6.04
N ALA A 38 -11.74 -6.47 -4.86
CA ALA A 38 -13.17 -6.22 -4.72
C ALA A 38 -13.59 -4.79 -5.09
N THR A 39 -12.67 -3.82 -5.00
CA THR A 39 -12.87 -2.42 -5.41
C THR A 39 -12.37 -2.15 -6.84
N ALA A 40 -12.06 -3.20 -7.61
CA ALA A 40 -11.48 -3.13 -8.94
C ALA A 40 -10.17 -2.31 -8.98
N THR A 41 -9.41 -2.34 -7.89
CA THR A 41 -8.08 -1.72 -7.79
C THR A 41 -7.04 -2.81 -8.05
N VAL A 42 -6.30 -2.69 -9.14
CA VAL A 42 -5.20 -3.60 -9.44
C VAL A 42 -4.13 -3.47 -8.36
N ASN A 43 -3.72 -4.58 -7.77
CA ASN A 43 -2.68 -4.59 -6.76
C ASN A 43 -1.75 -5.80 -6.93
N LEU A 44 -0.52 -5.61 -6.52
CA LEU A 44 0.50 -6.65 -6.53
C LEU A 44 1.49 -6.38 -5.41
N GLY A 45 1.82 -7.41 -4.65
CA GLY A 45 2.86 -7.41 -3.64
C GLY A 45 3.91 -8.48 -3.93
N VAL A 46 5.15 -8.17 -3.57
CA VAL A 46 6.26 -9.11 -3.55
C VAL A 46 6.89 -9.07 -2.18
N GLU A 47 6.97 -10.21 -1.52
CA GLU A 47 7.61 -10.35 -0.23
C GLU A 47 8.83 -11.26 -0.34
N VAL A 48 9.95 -10.83 0.25
CA VAL A 48 11.23 -11.52 0.22
C VAL A 48 11.71 -11.80 1.64
N GLY A 49 12.13 -13.03 1.91
CA GLY A 49 12.76 -13.42 3.17
C GLY A 49 14.15 -12.82 3.28
N LEU A 50 14.40 -12.02 4.30
CA LEU A 50 15.71 -11.44 4.61
C LEU A 50 16.47 -12.26 5.64
N ALA A 51 15.74 -12.90 6.57
CA ALA A 51 16.27 -13.73 7.64
C ALA A 51 15.19 -14.74 8.09
N PRO A 52 15.50 -15.70 8.97
CA PRO A 52 14.53 -16.73 9.39
C PRO A 52 13.20 -16.17 9.91
N LYS A 53 13.22 -14.96 10.47
CA LYS A 53 12.04 -14.30 11.06
C LYS A 53 11.75 -12.92 10.46
N TRP A 54 12.50 -12.50 9.44
CA TRP A 54 12.33 -11.19 8.83
C TRP A 54 12.02 -11.30 7.35
N THR A 55 11.01 -10.55 6.93
CA THR A 55 10.69 -10.39 5.51
C THR A 55 10.51 -8.92 5.17
N LEU A 56 10.72 -8.59 3.91
CA LEU A 56 10.40 -7.30 3.32
C LEU A 56 9.30 -7.50 2.29
N ASP A 57 8.16 -6.88 2.51
CA ASP A 57 7.05 -6.80 1.56
C ASP A 57 7.10 -5.47 0.84
N ILE A 58 6.90 -5.46 -0.46
CA ILE A 58 6.70 -4.26 -1.26
C ILE A 58 5.44 -4.46 -2.07
N SER A 59 4.40 -3.72 -1.73
CA SER A 59 3.12 -3.78 -2.44
C SER A 59 2.81 -2.47 -3.14
N GLY A 60 2.20 -2.58 -4.31
CA GLY A 60 1.71 -1.47 -5.09
C GLY A 60 0.24 -1.67 -5.45
N ASN A 61 -0.51 -0.57 -5.51
CA ASN A 61 -1.87 -0.60 -5.99
C ASN A 61 -2.12 0.55 -6.96
N PHE A 62 -2.98 0.30 -7.92
CA PHE A 62 -3.30 1.24 -8.98
C PHE A 62 -4.77 1.15 -9.35
N ASN A 63 -5.42 2.30 -9.34
CA ASN A 63 -6.79 2.43 -9.80
C ASN A 63 -6.90 3.63 -10.74
N ALA A 64 -7.33 3.38 -11.98
CA ALA A 64 -7.48 4.40 -13.02
C ALA A 64 -8.95 4.68 -13.36
N TRP A 65 -9.90 4.13 -12.62
CA TRP A 65 -11.30 4.15 -13.00
C TRP A 65 -11.94 5.53 -12.93
N SER A 66 -12.68 5.86 -13.98
CA SER A 66 -13.64 6.95 -14.00
C SER A 66 -14.98 6.32 -14.38
N LYS A 67 -15.97 6.36 -13.50
CA LYS A 67 -17.30 5.80 -13.79
C LYS A 67 -18.06 6.68 -14.78
N ASN A 68 -17.84 7.99 -14.69
CA ASN A 68 -18.31 9.01 -15.61
C ASN A 68 -17.38 10.24 -15.51
N GLU A 69 -17.64 11.30 -16.25
CA GLU A 69 -16.79 12.50 -16.25
C GLU A 69 -16.75 13.21 -14.87
N ALA A 70 -17.78 13.07 -14.06
CA ALA A 70 -17.89 13.70 -12.74
C ALA A 70 -17.28 12.83 -11.63
N THR A 71 -17.34 11.50 -11.73
CA THR A 71 -16.90 10.59 -10.67
C THR A 71 -15.53 10.02 -11.01
N LYS A 72 -14.53 10.39 -10.22
CA LYS A 72 -13.15 9.92 -10.34
C LYS A 72 -12.71 9.23 -9.07
N TRP A 73 -12.11 8.04 -9.25
CA TRP A 73 -11.51 7.25 -8.18
C TRP A 73 -10.16 6.75 -8.68
N LYS A 74 -9.24 7.71 -8.85
CA LYS A 74 -7.91 7.40 -9.37
C LYS A 74 -6.90 7.52 -8.26
N HIS A 75 -6.09 6.50 -8.09
CA HIS A 75 -4.97 6.53 -7.16
C HIS A 75 -3.90 5.51 -7.53
N TRP A 76 -2.72 5.76 -7.09
CA TRP A 76 -1.67 4.77 -6.99
C TRP A 76 -0.94 4.95 -5.65
N PHE A 77 -0.65 3.86 -5.00
CA PHE A 77 0.13 3.84 -3.77
C PHE A 77 1.14 2.72 -3.80
N ALA A 78 2.32 2.99 -3.22
CA ALA A 78 3.33 2.00 -2.89
C ALA A 78 3.44 1.90 -1.37
N GLN A 79 3.55 0.67 -0.87
CA GLN A 79 3.64 0.37 0.56
C GLN A 79 4.77 -0.63 0.79
N PRO A 80 6.02 -0.16 1.05
CA PRO A 80 7.06 -1.01 1.60
C PRO A 80 6.80 -1.29 3.07
N GLU A 81 7.06 -2.54 3.49
CA GLU A 81 6.78 -3.02 4.83
C GLU A 81 7.83 -4.04 5.28
N ALA A 82 8.42 -3.81 6.46
CA ALA A 82 9.28 -4.76 7.14
C ALA A 82 8.46 -5.55 8.17
N ARG A 83 8.51 -6.87 8.08
CA ARG A 83 7.75 -7.82 8.90
C ARG A 83 8.65 -8.63 9.79
N TYR A 84 8.26 -8.77 11.04
CA TYR A 84 8.87 -9.68 12.00
C TYR A 84 7.88 -10.79 12.36
N TRP A 85 8.24 -12.02 12.08
CA TRP A 85 7.46 -13.23 12.33
C TRP A 85 7.82 -13.81 13.70
N PHE A 86 6.80 -14.11 14.51
CA PHE A 86 7.05 -14.71 15.84
C PHE A 86 7.51 -16.17 15.75
N CYS A 87 7.04 -16.87 14.72
CA CYS A 87 7.50 -18.20 14.34
C CYS A 87 8.48 -18.11 13.16
N ASP A 88 8.41 -19.06 12.24
CA ASP A 88 9.12 -19.00 10.98
C ASP A 88 8.44 -18.01 10.03
N ARG A 89 9.20 -17.45 9.07
CA ARG A 89 8.67 -16.55 8.05
C ARG A 89 7.51 -17.19 7.28
N PHE A 90 6.56 -16.36 6.87
CA PHE A 90 5.32 -16.73 6.19
C PHE A 90 4.38 -17.61 7.03
N SER A 91 4.57 -17.69 8.34
CA SER A 91 3.77 -18.58 9.21
C SER A 91 3.23 -17.85 10.43
N ARG A 92 1.92 -17.96 10.61
CA ARG A 92 1.20 -17.49 11.79
C ARG A 92 1.29 -15.96 12.00
N HIS A 93 1.68 -15.54 13.19
CA HIS A 93 1.63 -14.15 13.64
C HIS A 93 2.86 -13.36 13.19
N PHE A 94 2.64 -12.13 12.78
CA PHE A 94 3.70 -11.17 12.54
C PHE A 94 3.30 -9.77 12.99
N ILE A 95 4.29 -8.95 13.27
CA ILE A 95 4.18 -7.50 13.41
C ILE A 95 4.95 -6.86 12.27
N ALA A 96 4.54 -5.66 11.90
CA ALA A 96 5.14 -4.96 10.78
C ALA A 96 5.25 -3.46 11.02
N VAL A 97 6.21 -2.86 10.34
CA VAL A 97 6.34 -1.42 10.19
C VAL A 97 6.25 -1.13 8.70
N HIS A 98 5.33 -0.26 8.33
CA HIS A 98 5.11 0.09 6.93
C HIS A 98 5.23 1.59 6.68
N ALA A 99 5.64 1.94 5.47
CA ALA A 99 5.47 3.26 4.91
C ALA A 99 4.41 3.21 3.80
N ILE A 100 3.80 4.33 3.50
CA ILE A 100 2.87 4.52 2.40
C ILE A 100 3.21 5.80 1.66
N GLY A 101 3.19 5.76 0.35
CA GLY A 101 3.37 6.93 -0.50
C GLY A 101 2.66 6.76 -1.82
N GLY A 102 2.03 7.84 -2.31
CA GLY A 102 1.33 7.80 -3.59
C GLY A 102 0.57 9.07 -3.92
N ALA A 103 -0.18 9.00 -5.00
CA ALA A 103 -1.00 10.10 -5.48
C ALA A 103 -2.46 9.66 -5.64
N PHE A 104 -3.35 10.60 -5.46
CA PHE A 104 -4.78 10.37 -5.59
C PHE A 104 -5.47 11.52 -6.33
N ASN A 105 -6.58 11.18 -6.98
CA ASN A 105 -7.49 12.11 -7.63
C ASN A 105 -8.91 11.56 -7.49
N VAL A 106 -9.62 12.09 -6.48
CA VAL A 106 -10.89 11.54 -6.01
C VAL A 106 -11.94 12.65 -5.97
N GLY A 107 -13.12 12.40 -6.50
CA GLY A 107 -14.23 13.35 -6.46
C GLY A 107 -15.49 12.83 -7.13
N GLY A 108 -16.60 13.53 -6.91
CA GLY A 108 -17.91 13.14 -7.45
C GLY A 108 -18.50 11.88 -6.81
N ILE A 109 -18.08 11.54 -5.58
CA ILE A 109 -18.51 10.32 -4.89
C ILE A 109 -19.45 10.70 -3.76
N ASN A 110 -20.64 10.08 -3.74
CA ASN A 110 -21.62 10.30 -2.71
C ASN A 110 -21.41 9.28 -1.56
N ILE A 111 -20.53 9.62 -0.63
CA ILE A 111 -20.26 8.83 0.58
C ILE A 111 -20.64 9.69 1.78
N ASN A 112 -21.67 9.29 2.52
CA ASN A 112 -22.03 9.89 3.81
C ASN A 112 -21.30 9.14 4.93
N LEU A 113 -20.01 9.36 5.05
CA LEU A 113 -19.18 8.77 6.07
C LEU A 113 -18.27 9.84 6.66
N SER A 114 -18.31 9.97 7.98
CA SER A 114 -17.31 10.72 8.74
C SER A 114 -16.56 9.72 9.61
N PHE A 115 -15.25 9.69 9.50
CA PHE A 115 -14.42 8.74 10.23
C PHE A 115 -13.12 9.40 10.69
N LEU A 116 -12.83 9.32 11.98
CA LEU A 116 -11.62 9.83 12.63
C LEU A 116 -11.27 11.29 12.24
N GLY A 117 -12.26 12.17 12.26
CA GLY A 117 -12.07 13.60 11.94
C GLY A 117 -12.03 13.94 10.46
N SER A 118 -12.16 12.95 9.57
CA SER A 118 -12.28 13.16 8.13
C SER A 118 -13.74 13.05 7.68
N ASP A 119 -14.25 14.09 7.03
CA ASP A 119 -15.59 14.09 6.44
C ASP A 119 -15.49 13.81 4.94
N PHE A 120 -15.96 12.63 4.53
CA PHE A 120 -15.94 12.20 3.12
C PHE A 120 -17.16 12.68 2.33
N SER A 121 -18.16 13.30 2.96
CA SER A 121 -19.34 13.84 2.29
C SER A 121 -18.99 14.98 1.32
N VAL A 122 -17.90 15.70 1.59
CA VAL A 122 -17.38 16.78 0.75
C VAL A 122 -16.94 16.30 -0.64
N LEU A 123 -16.63 15.00 -0.80
CA LEU A 123 -16.25 14.40 -2.08
C LEU A 123 -17.40 14.39 -3.11
N LYS A 124 -18.64 14.61 -2.68
CA LYS A 124 -19.80 14.68 -3.56
C LYS A 124 -19.72 15.85 -4.53
N ASN A 125 -19.31 17.02 -4.04
CA ASN A 125 -19.34 18.28 -4.78
C ASN A 125 -17.95 18.82 -5.13
N ARG A 126 -16.89 18.20 -4.63
CA ARG A 126 -15.50 18.63 -4.81
C ARG A 126 -14.61 17.48 -5.25
N ARG A 127 -13.55 17.82 -5.97
CA ARG A 127 -12.50 16.91 -6.37
C ARG A 127 -11.21 17.27 -5.65
N TYR A 128 -10.59 16.29 -5.04
CA TYR A 128 -9.33 16.40 -4.35
C TYR A 128 -8.26 15.66 -5.15
N GLN A 129 -7.17 16.33 -5.46
CA GLN A 129 -6.06 15.77 -6.18
C GLN A 129 -4.76 16.13 -5.48
N GLY A 130 -3.92 15.14 -5.20
CA GLY A 130 -2.69 15.38 -4.47
C GLY A 130 -1.89 14.15 -4.19
N TYR A 131 -1.06 14.26 -3.17
CA TYR A 131 -0.18 13.22 -2.69
C TYR A 131 -0.51 12.86 -1.25
N ALA A 132 -0.29 11.59 -0.90
CA ALA A 132 -0.35 11.14 0.48
C ALA A 132 0.93 10.37 0.81
N TYR A 133 1.45 10.59 2.01
CA TYR A 133 2.61 9.86 2.52
C TYR A 133 2.51 9.70 4.03
N GLY A 134 3.02 8.60 4.51
CA GLY A 134 2.91 8.28 5.92
C GLY A 134 3.54 6.94 6.27
N GLY A 135 3.20 6.44 7.44
CA GLY A 135 3.66 5.15 7.91
C GLY A 135 2.95 4.74 9.18
N GLY A 136 3.16 3.50 9.56
CA GLY A 136 2.49 2.94 10.71
C GLY A 136 3.04 1.60 11.13
N VAL A 137 2.34 1.00 12.06
CA VAL A 137 2.60 -0.36 12.54
C VAL A 137 1.39 -1.23 12.24
N ALA A 138 1.64 -2.48 11.94
CA ALA A 138 0.59 -3.44 11.65
C ALA A 138 0.81 -4.74 12.41
N TYR A 139 -0.27 -5.48 12.57
CA TYR A 139 -0.27 -6.84 13.07
C TYR A 139 -1.04 -7.70 12.08
N GLY A 140 -0.51 -8.89 11.83
CA GLY A 140 -1.15 -9.81 10.92
C GLY A 140 -1.00 -11.26 11.34
N PHE A 141 -1.79 -12.08 10.65
CA PHE A 141 -1.81 -13.53 10.80
C PHE A 141 -1.89 -14.22 9.44
N ALA A 142 -1.00 -15.17 9.20
CA ALA A 142 -0.97 -16.00 8.01
C ALA A 142 -1.53 -17.39 8.30
N PHE A 143 -2.62 -17.72 7.60
CA PHE A 143 -3.21 -19.04 7.55
C PHE A 143 -2.59 -19.82 6.40
N MET A 144 -1.89 -20.90 6.69
CA MET A 144 -1.36 -21.81 5.67
C MET A 144 -2.49 -22.65 5.08
N LEU A 145 -2.94 -22.32 3.87
CA LEU A 145 -3.96 -23.09 3.16
C LEU A 145 -3.36 -24.32 2.47
N SER A 146 -2.14 -24.18 1.97
CA SER A 146 -1.36 -25.27 1.38
C SER A 146 0.14 -25.00 1.52
N LYS A 147 0.98 -25.87 0.97
CA LYS A 147 2.44 -25.71 0.97
C LYS A 147 2.89 -24.42 0.25
N HIS A 148 2.11 -23.94 -0.69
CA HIS A 148 2.46 -22.80 -1.55
C HIS A 148 1.45 -21.65 -1.46
N ILE A 149 0.41 -21.74 -0.64
CA ILE A 149 -0.66 -20.75 -0.59
C ILE A 149 -0.97 -20.39 0.85
N ASN A 150 -0.84 -19.10 1.16
CA ASN A 150 -1.27 -18.52 2.43
C ASN A 150 -2.43 -17.52 2.22
N LEU A 151 -3.32 -17.47 3.19
CA LEU A 151 -4.26 -16.37 3.38
C LEU A 151 -3.75 -15.54 4.56
N GLU A 152 -3.48 -14.25 4.32
CA GLU A 152 -2.99 -13.35 5.36
C GLU A 152 -4.06 -12.31 5.68
N LEU A 153 -4.32 -12.13 6.96
CA LEU A 153 -5.14 -11.04 7.49
C LEU A 153 -4.23 -10.05 8.18
N GLU A 154 -4.38 -8.77 7.85
CA GLU A 154 -3.53 -7.72 8.39
C GLU A 154 -4.32 -6.46 8.67
N ALA A 155 -4.06 -5.83 9.83
CA ALA A 155 -4.59 -4.55 10.22
C ALA A 155 -3.49 -3.68 10.83
N GLY A 156 -3.47 -2.40 10.48
CA GLY A 156 -2.46 -1.48 10.94
C GLY A 156 -3.01 -0.08 11.19
N ILE A 157 -2.34 0.59 12.11
CA ILE A 157 -2.61 1.99 12.47
C ILE A 157 -1.36 2.82 12.24
N GLY A 158 -1.53 4.08 11.95
CA GLY A 158 -0.41 4.97 11.69
C GLY A 158 -0.83 6.40 11.46
N TYR A 159 0.10 7.13 10.92
CA TYR A 159 -0.04 8.52 10.57
C TYR A 159 0.16 8.69 9.07
N ALA A 160 -0.68 9.53 8.46
CA ALA A 160 -0.52 9.95 7.08
C ALA A 160 -0.75 11.46 6.94
N TYR A 161 0.00 12.07 6.05
CA TYR A 161 -0.19 13.45 5.64
C TYR A 161 -0.64 13.50 4.19
N PHE A 162 -1.68 14.28 3.95
CA PHE A 162 -2.25 14.51 2.63
C PHE A 162 -1.99 15.96 2.24
N ASP A 163 -1.35 16.15 1.10
CA ASP A 163 -1.18 17.45 0.45
C ASP A 163 -2.00 17.48 -0.82
N PHE A 164 -2.96 18.40 -0.95
CA PHE A 164 -3.93 18.36 -2.03
C PHE A 164 -4.40 19.73 -2.50
N ASP A 165 -4.76 19.75 -3.76
CA ASP A 165 -5.53 20.81 -4.40
C ASP A 165 -7.02 20.43 -4.43
N VAL A 166 -7.87 21.42 -4.23
CA VAL A 166 -9.32 21.32 -4.28
C VAL A 166 -9.83 21.97 -5.55
N TYR A 167 -10.65 21.24 -6.29
CA TYR A 167 -11.30 21.70 -7.49
C TYR A 167 -12.82 21.71 -7.31
N ASP A 168 -13.48 22.72 -7.85
CA ASP A 168 -14.93 22.80 -7.89
C ASP A 168 -15.44 21.89 -9.00
N CYS A 169 -16.40 21.02 -8.68
CA CYS A 169 -16.99 20.04 -9.59
C CYS A 169 -16.04 18.99 -10.18
N GLY A 170 -16.58 17.86 -10.61
CA GLY A 170 -15.81 16.72 -11.11
C GLY A 170 -15.13 16.92 -12.47
N TYR A 171 -15.59 17.84 -13.32
CA TYR A 171 -15.13 18.03 -14.69
C TYR A 171 -14.75 19.47 -14.96
N CYS A 172 -13.53 19.69 -15.46
CA CYS A 172 -12.99 21.02 -15.81
C CYS A 172 -13.13 22.10 -14.74
N GLY A 173 -13.27 21.70 -13.48
CA GLY A 173 -13.46 22.62 -12.36
C GLY A 173 -12.24 23.51 -12.15
N ARG A 174 -12.51 24.78 -11.81
CA ARG A 174 -11.46 25.71 -11.41
C ARG A 174 -10.86 25.26 -10.07
N ARG A 175 -9.55 25.36 -9.92
CA ARG A 175 -8.90 25.19 -8.62
C ARG A 175 -9.44 26.25 -7.66
N VAL A 176 -10.05 25.83 -6.58
CA VAL A 176 -10.69 26.71 -5.58
C VAL A 176 -9.89 26.80 -4.30
N GLY A 177 -8.87 25.99 -4.12
CA GLY A 177 -7.99 26.01 -2.96
C GLY A 177 -6.94 24.93 -2.98
N ASN A 178 -6.12 24.95 -1.96
CA ASN A 178 -5.18 23.90 -1.60
C ASN A 178 -5.19 23.72 -0.08
N GLY A 179 -4.75 22.58 0.40
CA GLY A 179 -4.69 22.30 1.83
C GLY A 179 -3.84 21.08 2.14
N GLY A 180 -3.55 20.96 3.42
CA GLY A 180 -2.93 19.79 4.01
C GLY A 180 -3.82 19.20 5.09
N HIS A 181 -3.84 17.87 5.20
CA HIS A 181 -4.61 17.17 6.22
C HIS A 181 -3.74 16.14 6.93
N HIS A 182 -3.71 16.21 8.25
CA HIS A 182 -3.05 15.25 9.11
C HIS A 182 -4.06 14.18 9.53
N TYR A 183 -3.75 12.95 9.26
CA TYR A 183 -4.60 11.82 9.58
C TYR A 183 -3.88 10.87 10.53
N PHE A 184 -4.53 10.48 11.60
CA PHE A 184 -4.10 9.41 12.48
C PHE A 184 -5.21 8.38 12.60
N GLY A 185 -4.91 7.12 12.21
CA GLY A 185 -5.93 6.07 12.21
C GLY A 185 -5.48 4.83 11.45
N PRO A 186 -6.42 3.99 10.99
CA PRO A 186 -6.10 2.83 10.17
C PRO A 186 -5.37 3.21 8.89
N THR A 187 -4.15 2.71 8.72
CA THR A 187 -3.31 2.93 7.53
C THR A 187 -3.11 1.66 6.72
N LYS A 188 -3.49 0.51 7.28
CA LYS A 188 -3.43 -0.78 6.60
C LYS A 188 -4.65 -1.62 6.95
N ALA A 189 -5.28 -2.21 5.95
CA ALA A 189 -6.27 -3.26 6.07
C ALA A 189 -6.12 -4.18 4.86
N ALA A 190 -5.73 -5.42 5.09
CA ALA A 190 -5.46 -6.34 4.00
C ALA A 190 -5.99 -7.75 4.29
N VAL A 191 -6.54 -8.35 3.24
CA VAL A 191 -6.80 -9.78 3.13
C VAL A 191 -5.99 -10.25 1.92
N ASN A 192 -4.77 -10.74 2.16
CA ASN A 192 -3.86 -11.11 1.09
C ASN A 192 -3.94 -12.60 0.78
N LEU A 193 -3.98 -12.93 -0.50
CA LEU A 193 -3.66 -14.25 -0.99
C LEU A 193 -2.20 -14.25 -1.44
N ALA A 194 -1.37 -15.08 -0.79
CA ALA A 194 0.06 -15.14 -1.02
C ALA A 194 0.45 -16.50 -1.64
N PHE A 195 1.19 -16.45 -2.74
CA PHE A 195 1.78 -17.61 -3.39
C PHE A 195 3.27 -17.66 -3.06
N LEU A 196 3.69 -18.73 -2.42
CA LEU A 196 5.03 -18.94 -1.86
C LEU A 196 5.90 -19.79 -2.80
N PHE A 197 7.16 -19.36 -2.97
CA PHE A 197 8.15 -20.02 -3.85
C PHE A 197 9.46 -20.28 -3.13
#